data_a573e2a4bc8ae05599598c576945322b
#
_entry.id   a573e2a4bc8ae05599598c576945322b
#
_cell.length_a   1.000
_cell.length_b   1.000
_cell.length_c   1.000
_cell.angle_alpha   90.00
_cell.angle_beta   90.00
_cell.angle_gamma   90.00
#
_symmetry.space_group_name_H-M   'P 1'
#
loop_
_entity.id
_entity.type
_entity.pdbx_description
1 polymer ?
#
loop_
_entity_poly.entity_id
_entity_poly.type
_entity_poly.pdbx_seq_one_letter_code
_entity_poly.pdbx_strand_id
1 'polypeptide(L)'
;GNIDLTNRCNLTCPICFANANVTGSVYEPSRDEVKAMLRLYRRERPVQGRIVQFSGGEPTIHPDFFDILRDARELGFSHLQIASNGIKLSDPDFAARAAEAGLHTIYLQFDGLDDGVYTRLRGRPLLDTKLKAVESIRRAGMKIVYVPTIAGTINDDQVVPILRFAIENIDVTSGISYQ
;
A
#
# COMPACT_ATOMS: atom_id res chain seq x y z
N GLY A 1 11.72 5.38 -6.71
CA GLY A 1 11.53 6.45 -5.70
C GLY A 1 10.28 6.23 -4.89
N ASN A 2 10.20 6.91 -3.77
CA ASN A 2 9.04 6.92 -2.89
C ASN A 2 8.53 8.36 -2.72
N ILE A 3 7.21 8.54 -2.77
CA ILE A 3 6.55 9.84 -2.54
C ILE A 3 5.43 9.63 -1.53
N ASP A 4 5.51 10.35 -0.41
CA ASP A 4 4.45 10.34 0.59
C ASP A 4 3.32 11.28 0.18
N LEU A 5 2.10 10.75 0.01
CA LEU A 5 0.94 11.51 -0.40
C LEU A 5 0.22 12.19 0.76
N THR A 6 0.31 11.64 1.96
CA THR A 6 -0.32 12.22 3.14
C THR A 6 0.23 11.58 4.40
N ASN A 7 0.29 12.32 5.51
CA ASN A 7 0.56 11.75 6.83
C ASN A 7 -0.73 11.36 7.59
N ARG A 8 -1.91 11.53 6.96
CA ARG A 8 -3.18 11.04 7.50
C ARG A 8 -3.35 9.55 7.20
N CYS A 9 -4.06 8.85 8.08
CA CYS A 9 -4.40 7.45 7.90
C CYS A 9 -5.82 7.18 8.42
N ASN A 10 -6.50 6.21 7.84
CA ASN A 10 -7.80 5.70 8.30
C ASN A 10 -7.66 4.59 9.36
N LEU A 11 -6.44 4.38 9.87
CA LEU A 11 -6.13 3.56 11.05
C LEU A 11 -5.31 4.37 12.06
N THR A 12 -5.40 3.96 13.33
CA THR A 12 -4.57 4.45 14.45
C THR A 12 -3.84 3.26 15.06
N CYS A 13 -2.86 2.73 14.33
CA CYS A 13 -2.15 1.53 14.71
C CYS A 13 -1.25 1.77 15.94
N PRO A 14 -1.29 0.90 16.98
CA PRO A 14 -0.33 0.93 18.08
C PRO A 14 1.12 0.85 17.61
N ILE A 15 1.37 0.08 16.54
CA ILE A 15 2.68 0.00 15.88
C ILE A 15 2.56 0.59 14.48
N CYS A 16 3.15 1.78 14.27
CA CYS A 16 3.12 2.51 13.01
C CYS A 16 4.50 3.12 12.74
N PHE A 17 5.20 2.67 11.69
CA PHE A 17 6.50 3.22 11.33
C PHE A 17 6.39 4.64 10.75
N ALA A 18 5.25 4.99 10.14
CA ALA A 18 5.01 6.30 9.56
C ALA A 18 4.55 7.36 10.58
N ASN A 19 4.32 6.97 11.83
CA ASN A 19 3.74 7.86 12.85
C ASN A 19 2.51 8.64 12.35
N ALA A 20 1.67 7.98 11.55
CA ALA A 20 0.47 8.58 10.98
C ALA A 20 -0.47 9.09 12.07
N ASN A 21 -1.08 10.26 11.83
CA ASN A 21 -2.02 10.95 12.73
C ASN A 21 -1.44 11.46 14.06
N VAL A 22 -0.14 11.36 14.33
CA VAL A 22 0.45 11.75 15.63
C VAL A 22 1.34 13.01 15.57
N THR A 23 1.61 13.53 14.38
CA THR A 23 2.54 14.66 14.19
C THR A 23 1.95 16.03 14.57
N GLY A 24 0.65 16.12 14.85
CA GLY A 24 -0.03 17.39 15.19
C GLY A 24 -0.22 18.35 14.02
N SER A 25 0.31 18.01 12.83
CA SER A 25 0.16 18.78 11.59
C SER A 25 -0.20 17.85 10.42
N VAL A 26 -0.94 18.39 9.45
CA VAL A 26 -1.25 17.64 8.22
C VAL A 26 -0.22 18.00 7.15
N TYR A 27 0.49 16.97 6.67
CA TYR A 27 1.26 17.01 5.42
C TYR A 27 0.47 16.27 4.35
N GLU A 28 0.01 16.97 3.34
CA GLU A 28 -0.74 16.41 2.22
C GLU A 28 -0.50 17.31 1.01
N PRO A 29 0.54 17.02 0.20
CA PRO A 29 0.86 17.83 -0.96
C PRO A 29 -0.28 17.77 -1.97
N SER A 30 -0.58 18.91 -2.59
CA SER A 30 -1.54 19.01 -3.68
C SER A 30 -1.11 18.14 -4.88
N ARG A 31 -2.08 17.79 -5.74
CA ARG A 31 -1.81 17.10 -7.00
C ARG A 31 -0.68 17.76 -7.81
N ASP A 32 -0.66 19.09 -7.90
CA ASP A 32 0.35 19.82 -8.67
C ASP A 32 1.75 19.70 -8.06
N GLU A 33 1.86 19.72 -6.73
CA GLU A 33 3.12 19.49 -6.03
C GLU A 33 3.62 18.07 -6.25
N VAL A 34 2.74 17.05 -6.13
CA VAL A 34 3.10 15.66 -6.43
C VAL A 34 3.53 15.51 -7.89
N LYS A 35 2.84 16.16 -8.84
CA LYS A 35 3.21 16.16 -10.26
C LYS A 35 4.58 16.82 -10.50
N ALA A 36 4.92 17.86 -9.76
CA ALA A 36 6.25 18.47 -9.81
C ALA A 36 7.33 17.51 -9.29
N MET A 37 7.09 16.80 -8.17
CA MET A 37 8.00 15.76 -7.65
C MET A 37 8.21 14.64 -8.66
N LEU A 38 7.14 14.15 -9.29
CA LEU A 38 7.21 13.12 -10.33
C LEU A 38 8.04 13.57 -11.54
N ARG A 39 7.87 14.82 -12.01
CA ARG A 39 8.67 15.39 -13.09
C ARG A 39 10.14 15.48 -12.72
N LEU A 40 10.46 15.88 -11.49
CA LEU A 40 11.84 15.93 -10.99
C LEU A 40 12.45 14.52 -11.02
N TYR A 41 11.75 13.53 -10.48
CA TYR A 41 12.21 12.14 -10.44
C TYR A 41 12.43 11.55 -11.86
N ARG A 42 11.59 11.92 -12.85
CA ARG A 42 11.80 11.54 -14.26
C ARG A 42 13.01 12.17 -14.92
N ARG A 43 13.55 13.27 -14.36
CA ARG A 43 14.76 13.95 -14.88
C ARG A 43 16.06 13.42 -14.31
N GLU A 44 16.01 12.51 -13.35
CA GLU A 44 17.19 11.89 -12.74
C GLU A 44 18.16 11.34 -13.79
N ARG A 45 19.47 11.47 -13.52
CA ARG A 45 20.57 11.01 -14.37
C ARG A 45 21.57 10.21 -13.51
N PRO A 46 22.27 9.21 -14.04
CA PRO A 46 22.29 8.76 -15.46
C PRO A 46 21.07 7.92 -15.86
N VAL A 47 20.28 7.40 -14.92
CA VAL A 47 19.11 6.54 -15.17
C VAL A 47 17.85 7.26 -14.74
N GLN A 48 16.89 7.37 -15.65
CA GLN A 48 15.58 7.95 -15.35
C GLN A 48 14.78 7.02 -14.40
N GLY A 49 14.10 7.61 -13.40
CA GLY A 49 13.16 6.90 -12.58
C GLY A 49 11.98 6.36 -13.40
N ARG A 50 11.74 5.04 -13.35
CA ARG A 50 10.62 4.39 -14.07
C ARG A 50 9.61 3.74 -13.15
N ILE A 51 9.98 3.55 -11.89
CA ILE A 51 9.16 2.93 -10.86
C ILE A 51 8.95 3.96 -9.76
N VAL A 52 7.72 4.20 -9.38
CA VAL A 52 7.39 5.05 -8.23
C VAL A 52 6.47 4.30 -7.27
N GLN A 53 6.75 4.44 -5.98
CA GLN A 53 5.89 3.98 -4.90
C GLN A 53 5.27 5.20 -4.22
N PHE A 54 3.98 5.16 -4.00
CA PHE A 54 3.29 6.13 -3.16
C PHE A 54 3.06 5.54 -1.77
N SER A 55 3.33 6.33 -0.75
CA SER A 55 3.22 5.93 0.66
C SER A 55 2.74 7.08 1.53
N GLY A 56 3.08 7.04 2.81
CA GLY A 56 2.70 8.01 3.82
C GLY A 56 1.96 7.34 4.97
N GLY A 57 0.88 7.95 5.47
CA GLY A 57 -0.04 7.29 6.38
C GLY A 57 -0.85 6.22 5.64
N GLU A 58 -1.83 6.65 4.83
CA GLU A 58 -2.56 5.78 3.90
C GLU A 58 -2.79 6.54 2.58
N PRO A 59 -2.06 6.23 1.51
CA PRO A 59 -2.12 6.98 0.25
C PRO A 59 -3.50 6.94 -0.43
N THR A 60 -4.26 5.87 -0.23
CA THR A 60 -5.59 5.71 -0.86
C THR A 60 -6.65 6.69 -0.35
N ILE A 61 -6.40 7.39 0.77
CA ILE A 61 -7.34 8.42 1.27
C ILE A 61 -7.06 9.82 0.71
N HIS A 62 -5.94 10.00 -0.02
CA HIS A 62 -5.66 11.28 -0.67
C HIS A 62 -6.80 11.64 -1.65
N PRO A 63 -7.33 12.88 -1.63
CA PRO A 63 -8.46 13.25 -2.48
C PRO A 63 -8.21 13.04 -3.96
N ASP A 64 -7.00 13.33 -4.43
CA ASP A 64 -6.60 13.21 -5.84
C ASP A 64 -5.89 11.90 -6.17
N PHE A 65 -6.05 10.84 -5.36
CA PHE A 65 -5.32 9.59 -5.49
C PHE A 65 -5.31 9.02 -6.92
N PHE A 66 -6.48 8.89 -7.55
CA PHE A 66 -6.59 8.35 -8.90
C PHE A 66 -5.96 9.26 -9.96
N ASP A 67 -6.08 10.57 -9.79
CA ASP A 67 -5.52 11.54 -10.73
C ASP A 67 -3.99 11.57 -10.63
N ILE A 68 -3.43 11.41 -9.44
CA ILE A 68 -1.99 11.26 -9.21
C ILE A 68 -1.45 10.02 -9.93
N LEU A 69 -2.17 8.88 -9.87
CA LEU A 69 -1.79 7.67 -10.60
C LEU A 69 -1.78 7.91 -12.11
N ARG A 70 -2.82 8.57 -12.66
CA ARG A 70 -2.89 8.92 -14.08
C ARG A 70 -1.75 9.85 -14.49
N ASP A 71 -1.48 10.90 -13.69
CA ASP A 71 -0.36 11.83 -13.92
C ASP A 71 0.99 11.11 -13.95
N ALA A 72 1.23 10.16 -13.04
CA ALA A 72 2.44 9.37 -13.03
C ALA A 72 2.58 8.51 -14.31
N ARG A 73 1.49 7.87 -14.74
CA ARG A 73 1.44 7.09 -15.99
C ARG A 73 1.72 7.96 -17.22
N GLU A 74 1.07 9.13 -17.32
CA GLU A 74 1.27 10.09 -18.41
C GLU A 74 2.71 10.62 -18.47
N LEU A 75 3.37 10.79 -17.32
CA LEU A 75 4.78 11.15 -17.22
C LEU A 75 5.73 10.00 -17.60
N GLY A 76 5.22 8.81 -17.91
CA GLY A 76 6.00 7.68 -18.41
C GLY A 76 6.60 6.79 -17.31
N PHE A 77 6.03 6.78 -16.10
CA PHE A 77 6.35 5.72 -15.14
C PHE A 77 5.72 4.42 -15.62
N SER A 78 6.52 3.38 -15.74
CA SER A 78 6.10 2.06 -16.24
C SER A 78 5.58 1.14 -15.14
N HIS A 79 5.83 1.47 -13.88
CA HIS A 79 5.39 0.64 -12.77
C HIS A 79 5.05 1.52 -11.54
N LEU A 80 3.77 1.52 -11.19
CA LEU A 80 3.23 2.27 -10.06
C LEU A 80 2.95 1.31 -8.91
N GLN A 81 3.40 1.67 -7.72
CA GLN A 81 3.24 0.89 -6.50
C GLN A 81 2.64 1.75 -5.39
N ILE A 82 1.96 1.12 -4.45
CA ILE A 82 1.56 1.78 -3.20
C ILE A 82 1.91 0.92 -1.99
N ALA A 83 2.24 1.56 -0.87
CA ALA A 83 2.21 0.93 0.44
C ALA A 83 0.85 1.25 1.09
N SER A 84 0.06 0.23 1.41
CA SER A 84 -1.33 0.43 1.84
C SER A 84 -1.76 -0.58 2.91
N ASN A 85 -2.64 -0.11 3.79
CA ASN A 85 -3.32 -0.99 4.74
C ASN A 85 -4.46 -1.82 4.10
N GLY A 86 -4.81 -1.57 2.85
CA GLY A 86 -5.75 -2.37 2.07
C GLY A 86 -7.23 -2.11 2.35
N ILE A 87 -7.60 -1.23 3.29
CA ILE A 87 -9.01 -1.03 3.66
C ILE A 87 -9.84 -0.56 2.47
N LYS A 88 -9.37 0.45 1.73
CA LYS A 88 -10.09 0.91 0.54
C LYS A 88 -10.05 -0.09 -0.61
N LEU A 89 -8.97 -0.86 -0.72
CA LEU A 89 -8.81 -1.90 -1.73
C LEU A 89 -9.67 -3.15 -1.48
N SER A 90 -10.30 -3.28 -0.30
CA SER A 90 -11.29 -4.32 -0.05
C SER A 90 -12.61 -4.09 -0.80
N ASP A 91 -12.82 -2.87 -1.32
CA ASP A 91 -13.89 -2.53 -2.24
C ASP A 91 -13.46 -2.86 -3.68
N PRO A 92 -14.15 -3.78 -4.38
CA PRO A 92 -13.80 -4.17 -5.75
C PRO A 92 -13.84 -3.02 -6.75
N ASP A 93 -14.76 -2.08 -6.60
CA ASP A 93 -14.89 -0.94 -7.51
C ASP A 93 -13.72 0.03 -7.33
N PHE A 94 -13.27 0.23 -6.06
CA PHE A 94 -12.08 1.04 -5.79
C PHE A 94 -10.82 0.38 -6.38
N ALA A 95 -10.67 -0.94 -6.22
CA ALA A 95 -9.52 -1.68 -6.75
C ALA A 95 -9.49 -1.65 -8.29
N ALA A 96 -10.63 -1.83 -8.95
CA ALA A 96 -10.74 -1.73 -10.41
C ALA A 96 -10.34 -0.34 -10.91
N ARG A 97 -10.87 0.73 -10.31
CA ARG A 97 -10.50 2.11 -10.66
C ARG A 97 -9.02 2.42 -10.44
N ALA A 98 -8.40 1.85 -9.40
CA ALA A 98 -6.97 2.00 -9.15
C ALA A 98 -6.13 1.34 -10.25
N ALA A 99 -6.51 0.13 -10.67
CA ALA A 99 -5.88 -0.58 -11.79
C ALA A 99 -6.03 0.20 -13.11
N GLU A 100 -7.24 0.70 -13.43
CA GLU A 100 -7.51 1.54 -14.60
C GLU A 100 -6.66 2.82 -14.60
N ALA A 101 -6.45 3.43 -13.42
CA ALA A 101 -5.59 4.59 -13.27
C ALA A 101 -4.09 4.26 -13.44
N GLY A 102 -3.72 2.98 -13.50
CA GLY A 102 -2.36 2.51 -13.77
C GLY A 102 -1.61 1.93 -12.58
N LEU A 103 -2.29 1.64 -11.46
CA LEU A 103 -1.66 0.95 -10.33
C LEU A 103 -1.34 -0.50 -10.69
N HIS A 104 -0.12 -0.97 -10.34
CA HIS A 104 0.35 -2.31 -10.67
C HIS A 104 0.52 -3.20 -9.45
N THR A 105 1.14 -2.67 -8.38
CA THR A 105 1.55 -3.48 -7.23
C THR A 105 1.19 -2.80 -5.92
N ILE A 106 0.63 -3.58 -5.03
CA ILE A 106 0.28 -3.16 -3.68
C ILE A 106 1.24 -3.81 -2.68
N TYR A 107 2.02 -3.01 -1.95
CA TYR A 107 2.70 -3.43 -0.73
C TYR A 107 1.65 -3.45 0.38
N LEU A 108 0.98 -4.58 0.48
CA LEU A 108 -0.17 -4.77 1.37
C LEU A 108 0.30 -5.13 2.77
N GLN A 109 0.01 -4.29 3.74
CA GLN A 109 0.17 -4.63 5.14
C GLN A 109 -0.66 -5.87 5.47
N PHE A 110 0.01 -6.97 5.91
CA PHE A 110 -0.62 -8.27 6.12
C PHE A 110 0.11 -9.03 7.24
N ASP A 111 -0.34 -8.87 8.49
CA ASP A 111 0.42 -9.27 9.68
C ASP A 111 0.15 -10.70 10.15
N GLY A 112 -0.83 -11.39 9.57
CA GLY A 112 -1.19 -12.75 9.95
C GLY A 112 -2.57 -13.18 9.44
N LEU A 113 -2.95 -14.40 9.81
CA LEU A 113 -4.23 -15.03 9.50
C LEU A 113 -5.12 -15.16 10.75
N ASP A 114 -4.98 -14.22 11.68
CA ASP A 114 -5.71 -14.16 12.95
C ASP A 114 -6.08 -12.73 13.31
N ASP A 115 -7.35 -12.48 13.65
CA ASP A 115 -7.83 -11.16 14.06
C ASP A 115 -7.26 -10.68 15.41
N GLY A 116 -6.81 -11.59 16.27
CA GLY A 116 -6.11 -11.27 17.51
C GLY A 116 -4.78 -10.54 17.22
N VAL A 117 -4.08 -10.95 16.17
CA VAL A 117 -2.86 -10.26 15.69
C VAL A 117 -3.20 -8.83 15.24
N TYR A 118 -4.21 -8.66 14.38
CA TYR A 118 -4.62 -7.33 13.92
C TYR A 118 -5.10 -6.45 15.07
N THR A 119 -5.84 -6.99 16.02
CA THR A 119 -6.31 -6.23 17.18
C THR A 119 -5.13 -5.69 18.01
N ARG A 120 -4.08 -6.50 18.21
CA ARG A 120 -2.89 -6.08 18.95
C ARG A 120 -2.00 -5.11 18.18
N LEU A 121 -1.78 -5.35 16.88
CA LEU A 121 -0.87 -4.53 16.07
C LEU A 121 -1.54 -3.32 15.43
N ARG A 122 -2.84 -3.39 15.11
CA ARG A 122 -3.56 -2.38 14.32
C ARG A 122 -4.77 -1.77 15.04
N GLY A 123 -5.06 -2.25 16.27
CA GLY A 123 -6.11 -1.70 17.12
C GLY A 123 -7.52 -2.19 16.79
N ARG A 124 -7.71 -3.10 15.82
CA ARG A 124 -9.02 -3.64 15.45
C ARG A 124 -8.88 -4.92 14.60
N PRO A 125 -9.92 -5.79 14.57
CA PRO A 125 -9.93 -6.94 13.67
C PRO A 125 -9.95 -6.47 12.20
N LEU A 126 -9.15 -7.09 11.35
CA LEU A 126 -9.00 -6.71 9.94
C LEU A 126 -8.84 -7.91 8.99
N LEU A 127 -8.84 -9.14 9.46
CA LEU A 127 -8.56 -10.31 8.62
C LEU A 127 -9.53 -10.39 7.44
N ASP A 128 -10.83 -10.31 7.65
CA ASP A 128 -11.83 -10.31 6.58
C ASP A 128 -11.59 -9.19 5.56
N THR A 129 -11.25 -7.99 6.03
CA THR A 129 -10.91 -6.86 5.16
C THR A 129 -9.67 -7.16 4.31
N LYS A 130 -8.64 -7.79 4.89
CA LYS A 130 -7.42 -8.18 4.16
C LYS A 130 -7.71 -9.24 3.09
N LEU A 131 -8.50 -10.26 3.42
CA LEU A 131 -8.88 -11.29 2.46
C LEU A 131 -9.72 -10.73 1.31
N LYS A 132 -10.65 -9.82 1.60
CA LYS A 132 -11.41 -9.09 0.58
C LYS A 132 -10.51 -8.21 -0.29
N ALA A 133 -9.51 -7.56 0.29
CA ALA A 133 -8.54 -6.76 -0.46
C ALA A 133 -7.72 -7.64 -1.42
N VAL A 134 -7.24 -8.81 -0.97
CA VAL A 134 -6.52 -9.76 -1.82
C VAL A 134 -7.38 -10.18 -3.02
N GLU A 135 -8.66 -10.51 -2.79
CA GLU A 135 -9.57 -10.92 -3.86
C GLU A 135 -9.89 -9.77 -4.84
N SER A 136 -10.12 -8.55 -4.33
CA SER A 136 -10.39 -7.39 -5.17
C SER A 136 -9.17 -7.00 -6.02
N ILE A 137 -7.97 -7.06 -5.45
CA ILE A 137 -6.70 -6.82 -6.15
C ILE A 137 -6.48 -7.88 -7.25
N ARG A 138 -6.75 -9.16 -6.95
CA ARG A 138 -6.69 -10.26 -7.93
C ARG A 138 -7.61 -10.01 -9.11
N ARG A 139 -8.88 -9.70 -8.85
CA ARG A 139 -9.88 -9.42 -9.90
C ARG A 139 -9.52 -8.22 -10.76
N ALA A 140 -8.88 -7.22 -10.16
CA ALA A 140 -8.41 -6.05 -10.88
C ALA A 140 -7.09 -6.29 -11.69
N GLY A 141 -6.52 -7.50 -11.64
CA GLY A 141 -5.30 -7.85 -12.38
C GLY A 141 -4.01 -7.25 -11.81
N MET A 142 -4.06 -6.73 -10.59
CA MET A 142 -2.89 -6.19 -9.90
C MET A 142 -2.15 -7.26 -9.12
N LYS A 143 -0.97 -6.92 -8.56
CA LYS A 143 -0.11 -7.83 -7.78
C LYS A 143 0.08 -7.35 -6.35
N ILE A 144 0.43 -8.27 -5.47
CA ILE A 144 0.64 -8.03 -4.04
C ILE A 144 2.07 -8.41 -3.64
N VAL A 145 2.72 -7.51 -2.90
CA VAL A 145 3.80 -7.84 -1.99
C VAL A 145 3.22 -7.79 -0.58
N TYR A 146 3.14 -8.92 0.11
CA TYR A 146 2.70 -8.96 1.50
C TYR A 146 3.75 -8.34 2.41
N VAL A 147 3.36 -7.44 3.29
CA VAL A 147 4.26 -6.71 4.20
C VAL A 147 3.82 -6.95 5.64
N PRO A 148 4.21 -8.08 6.26
CA PRO A 148 3.98 -8.31 7.67
C PRO A 148 5.01 -7.56 8.53
N THR A 149 4.52 -6.89 9.57
CA THR A 149 5.36 -6.39 10.66
C THR A 149 5.42 -7.48 11.72
N ILE A 150 6.59 -8.08 11.93
CA ILE A 150 6.77 -9.16 12.90
C ILE A 150 7.16 -8.56 14.25
N ALA A 151 6.30 -8.78 15.23
CA ALA A 151 6.52 -8.38 16.61
C ALA A 151 6.61 -9.62 17.51
N GLY A 152 7.76 -9.81 18.16
CA GLY A 152 8.00 -10.97 19.02
C GLY A 152 6.91 -11.16 20.06
N THR A 153 6.48 -12.40 20.27
CA THR A 153 5.37 -12.82 21.15
C THR A 153 3.97 -12.35 20.71
N ILE A 154 3.85 -11.66 19.59
CA ILE A 154 2.56 -11.22 19.05
C ILE A 154 2.17 -12.02 17.81
N ASN A 155 3.06 -12.10 16.82
CA ASN A 155 2.78 -12.75 15.54
C ASN A 155 4.02 -13.42 14.91
N ASP A 156 5.05 -13.70 15.66
CA ASP A 156 6.21 -14.46 15.22
C ASP A 156 5.85 -15.88 14.76
N ASP A 157 4.76 -16.46 15.29
CA ASP A 157 4.16 -17.70 14.83
C ASP A 157 3.47 -17.58 13.45
N GLN A 158 3.19 -16.38 12.97
CA GLN A 158 2.51 -16.14 11.68
C GLN A 158 3.45 -16.16 10.46
N VAL A 159 4.76 -16.20 10.65
CA VAL A 159 5.74 -16.21 9.54
C VAL A 159 5.46 -17.35 8.55
N VAL A 160 5.29 -18.58 9.05
CA VAL A 160 5.02 -19.75 8.20
C VAL A 160 3.60 -19.74 7.63
N PRO A 161 2.53 -19.43 8.40
CA PRO A 161 1.20 -19.25 7.85
C PRO A 161 1.12 -18.21 6.72
N ILE A 162 1.76 -17.05 6.87
CA ILE A 162 1.81 -16.02 5.82
C ILE A 162 2.51 -16.55 4.56
N LEU A 163 3.64 -17.26 4.71
CA LEU A 163 4.35 -17.85 3.57
C LEU A 163 3.47 -18.85 2.83
N ARG A 164 2.78 -19.74 3.55
CA ARG A 164 1.83 -20.70 2.94
C ARG A 164 0.71 -19.99 2.21
N PHE A 165 0.10 -19.00 2.84
CA PHE A 165 -0.95 -18.19 2.23
C PHE A 165 -0.48 -17.52 0.92
N ALA A 166 0.74 -16.97 0.92
CA ALA A 166 1.31 -16.35 -0.28
C ALA A 166 1.56 -17.37 -1.41
N ILE A 167 1.98 -18.59 -1.08
CA ILE A 167 2.17 -19.68 -2.06
C ILE A 167 0.81 -20.16 -2.61
N GLU A 168 -0.20 -20.32 -1.75
CA GLU A 168 -1.55 -20.72 -2.16
C GLU A 168 -2.22 -19.65 -3.06
N ASN A 169 -1.79 -18.39 -2.95
CA ASN A 169 -2.26 -17.25 -3.73
C ASN A 169 -1.18 -16.73 -4.69
N ILE A 170 -0.37 -17.63 -5.26
CA ILE A 170 0.78 -17.27 -6.11
C ILE A 170 0.37 -16.49 -7.37
N ASP A 171 -0.85 -16.69 -7.85
CA ASP A 171 -1.42 -15.99 -9.00
C ASP A 171 -1.47 -14.47 -8.82
N VAL A 172 -1.64 -13.98 -7.60
CA VAL A 172 -1.67 -12.54 -7.25
C VAL A 172 -0.41 -12.09 -6.52
N THR A 173 0.39 -13.01 -6.00
CA THR A 173 1.57 -12.74 -5.17
C THR A 173 2.79 -12.39 -6.03
N SER A 174 3.44 -11.26 -5.72
CA SER A 174 4.78 -10.89 -6.23
C SER A 174 5.88 -11.15 -5.21
N GLY A 175 5.57 -11.22 -3.93
CA GLY A 175 6.57 -11.49 -2.89
C GLY A 175 6.05 -11.23 -1.47
N ILE A 176 6.95 -11.42 -0.52
CA ILE A 176 6.75 -11.08 0.89
C ILE A 176 7.94 -10.24 1.35
N SER A 177 7.67 -9.17 2.08
CA SER A 177 8.68 -8.31 2.70
C SER A 177 8.46 -8.28 4.20
N TYR A 178 9.10 -9.16 4.94
CA TYR A 178 9.06 -9.18 6.40
C TYR A 178 9.79 -7.96 6.98
N GLN A 179 9.18 -7.31 7.98
CA GLN A 179 9.71 -6.11 8.66
C GLN A 179 9.73 -6.28 10.17
#